data_0c563822b107bd6d51d3b85acafee586
#
_entry.id   0c563822b107bd6d51d3b85acafee586
#
_cell.length_a   1.000
_cell.length_b   1.000
_cell.length_c   1.000
_cell.angle_alpha   90.00
_cell.angle_beta   90.00
_cell.angle_gamma   90.00
#
_symmetry.space_group_name_H-M   'P 1'
#
loop_
_entity.id
_entity.type
_entity.pdbx_description
1 polymer ?
#
loop_
_entity_poly.entity_id
_entity_poly.type
_entity_poly.pdbx_seq_one_letter_code
_entity_poly.pdbx_strand_id
1 'polypeptide(L)'
;MFKSIRRTIIATVTALTLGLGGAVWATSAASAAPAAIPACSTANLGVWVNLSQGSVAAGTTAYPLDFTNTGSRACTLFGYPGVSATNANGVRLGRAAARNPIFKARTVTIPAGGTAHAYLFWVEVLNFSPSACKLGTASLLKVYPPNRKSAADTFFSLPVCKSTKPLFQYLYVSTVQPGVGRML
;
A
#
# COMPACT_ATOMS: atom_id res chain seq x y z
N MET A 1 37.56 -36.08 102.68
CA MET A 1 37.35 -37.22 101.81
C MET A 1 36.28 -36.91 100.80
N PHE A 2 36.58 -36.24 99.66
CA PHE A 2 35.62 -36.17 98.56
C PHE A 2 36.45 -36.04 97.26
N LYS A 3 36.30 -37.03 96.42
CA LYS A 3 36.94 -37.15 95.12
C LYS A 3 36.20 -36.29 94.07
N SER A 4 36.85 -35.22 93.53
CA SER A 4 36.31 -34.41 92.45
C SER A 4 36.58 -35.13 91.15
N ILE A 5 35.52 -35.41 90.37
CA ILE A 5 35.57 -35.90 89.00
C ILE A 5 35.44 -34.71 88.06
N ARG A 6 36.53 -34.39 87.40
CA ARG A 6 36.48 -33.37 86.27
C ARG A 6 35.94 -34.06 85.04
N ARG A 7 34.77 -33.58 84.58
CA ARG A 7 34.22 -33.96 83.25
C ARG A 7 34.71 -32.96 82.24
N THR A 8 35.48 -33.44 81.29
CA THR A 8 35.91 -32.70 80.11
C THR A 8 34.77 -32.68 79.14
N ILE A 9 34.26 -31.49 78.82
CA ILE A 9 33.24 -31.27 77.75
C ILE A 9 33.97 -30.96 76.49
N ILE A 10 33.91 -31.83 75.50
CA ILE A 10 34.39 -31.60 74.14
C ILE A 10 33.27 -30.88 73.38
N ALA A 11 33.47 -29.62 73.08
CA ALA A 11 32.55 -28.84 72.21
C ALA A 11 32.89 -29.12 70.75
N THR A 12 32.04 -29.86 70.10
CA THR A 12 32.09 -29.98 68.60
C THR A 12 31.45 -28.77 68.01
N VAL A 13 32.25 -27.94 67.31
CA VAL A 13 31.79 -26.80 66.49
C VAL A 13 31.38 -27.35 65.13
N THR A 14 30.07 -27.47 64.90
CA THR A 14 29.51 -27.73 63.57
C THR A 14 29.41 -26.40 62.78
N ALA A 15 30.28 -26.19 61.77
CA ALA A 15 30.22 -25.12 60.90
C ALA A 15 29.06 -25.29 59.88
N LEU A 16 27.97 -24.48 60.01
CA LEU A 16 26.89 -24.37 59.02
C LEU A 16 27.39 -23.47 57.90
N THR A 17 27.72 -24.06 56.77
CA THR A 17 27.93 -23.31 55.49
C THR A 17 26.58 -22.96 54.89
N LEU A 18 26.12 -21.71 55.05
CA LEU A 18 25.02 -21.15 54.28
C LEU A 18 25.47 -20.96 52.81
N GLY A 19 25.07 -21.89 51.94
CA GLY A 19 25.17 -21.74 50.50
C GLY A 19 24.18 -20.68 50.01
N LEU A 20 24.64 -19.47 49.73
CA LEU A 20 23.87 -18.48 48.95
C LEU A 20 23.78 -18.96 47.49
N GLY A 21 22.72 -19.73 47.20
CA GLY A 21 22.34 -20.06 45.82
C GLY A 21 21.81 -18.82 45.12
N GLY A 22 22.67 -18.09 44.40
CA GLY A 22 22.25 -17.00 43.52
C GLY A 22 21.46 -17.56 42.34
N ALA A 23 20.13 -17.42 42.36
CA ALA A 23 19.30 -17.69 41.18
C ALA A 23 19.61 -16.66 40.08
N VAL A 24 20.40 -17.08 39.10
CA VAL A 24 20.65 -16.27 37.90
C VAL A 24 19.38 -16.31 37.05
N TRP A 25 18.56 -15.27 37.13
CA TRP A 25 17.41 -15.09 36.23
C TRP A 25 17.95 -14.77 34.84
N ALA A 26 18.02 -15.75 33.94
CA ALA A 26 18.31 -15.53 32.55
C ALA A 26 17.11 -14.80 31.94
N THR A 27 17.19 -13.46 31.78
CA THR A 27 16.25 -12.69 31.03
C THR A 27 16.46 -13.03 29.54
N SER A 28 15.61 -13.92 29.01
CA SER A 28 15.55 -14.15 27.55
C SER A 28 15.05 -12.87 26.89
N ALA A 29 15.95 -12.13 26.26
CA ALA A 29 15.58 -11.03 25.39
C ALA A 29 14.81 -11.64 24.19
N ALA A 30 13.48 -11.55 24.22
CA ALA A 30 12.66 -11.90 23.07
C ALA A 30 13.02 -10.94 21.93
N SER A 31 13.72 -11.42 20.90
CA SER A 31 13.94 -10.67 19.67
C SER A 31 12.58 -10.38 19.04
N ALA A 32 12.12 -9.13 19.13
CA ALA A 32 10.92 -8.68 18.44
C ALA A 32 11.15 -8.85 16.92
N ALA A 33 10.35 -9.70 16.29
CA ALA A 33 10.37 -9.82 14.82
C ALA A 33 10.10 -8.44 14.19
N PRO A 34 10.78 -8.08 13.08
CA PRO A 34 10.53 -6.82 12.41
C PRO A 34 9.05 -6.69 12.08
N ALA A 35 8.43 -5.59 12.50
CA ALA A 35 7.03 -5.33 12.22
C ALA A 35 6.80 -5.27 10.70
N ALA A 36 5.85 -6.04 10.18
CA ALA A 36 5.51 -6.04 8.77
C ALA A 36 5.07 -4.64 8.32
N ILE A 37 5.57 -4.18 7.16
CA ILE A 37 5.18 -2.89 6.59
C ILE A 37 3.71 -2.96 6.21
N PRO A 38 2.84 -2.06 6.77
CA PRO A 38 1.40 -2.11 6.52
C PRO A 38 1.06 -1.72 5.10
N ALA A 39 -0.12 -2.12 4.63
CA ALA A 39 -0.64 -1.64 3.36
C ALA A 39 -1.08 -0.17 3.46
N CYS A 40 -0.82 0.64 2.41
CA CYS A 40 -1.12 2.07 2.40
C CYS A 40 -2.61 2.34 2.65
N SER A 41 -2.90 3.30 3.52
CA SER A 41 -4.25 3.84 3.69
C SER A 41 -4.53 4.87 2.60
N THR A 42 -5.75 4.90 2.07
CA THR A 42 -6.16 5.93 1.08
C THR A 42 -6.00 7.35 1.63
N ALA A 43 -6.27 7.56 2.93
CA ALA A 43 -6.14 8.87 3.56
C ALA A 43 -4.69 9.40 3.61
N ASN A 44 -3.69 8.50 3.49
CA ASN A 44 -2.27 8.83 3.50
C ASN A 44 -1.65 8.69 2.10
N LEU A 45 -2.46 8.73 1.04
CA LEU A 45 -2.00 8.70 -0.34
C LEU A 45 -2.48 9.95 -1.09
N GLY A 46 -1.53 10.76 -1.54
CA GLY A 46 -1.80 11.72 -2.60
C GLY A 46 -1.92 10.99 -3.94
N VAL A 47 -3.05 11.13 -4.63
CA VAL A 47 -3.29 10.45 -5.92
C VAL A 47 -3.49 11.51 -7.00
N TRP A 48 -2.75 11.41 -8.09
CA TRP A 48 -2.84 12.35 -9.21
C TRP A 48 -2.45 11.71 -10.55
N VAL A 49 -3.02 12.23 -11.63
CA VAL A 49 -2.69 11.84 -13.01
C VAL A 49 -1.78 12.88 -13.61
N ASN A 50 -0.62 12.47 -14.10
CA ASN A 50 0.28 13.37 -14.80
C ASN A 50 -0.06 13.43 -16.29
N LEU A 51 -0.96 14.35 -16.65
CA LEU A 51 -1.41 14.52 -18.04
C LEU A 51 -0.30 15.03 -18.96
N SER A 52 0.72 15.73 -18.43
CA SER A 52 1.85 16.23 -19.23
C SER A 52 2.83 15.13 -19.64
N GLN A 53 2.79 13.98 -19.00
CA GLN A 53 3.62 12.80 -19.27
C GLN A 53 2.86 11.73 -20.08
N GLY A 54 1.86 12.12 -20.84
CA GLY A 54 1.12 11.21 -21.72
C GLY A 54 2.00 10.69 -22.86
N SER A 55 2.05 9.37 -23.05
CA SER A 55 2.69 8.69 -24.18
C SER A 55 1.62 8.11 -25.09
N VAL A 56 1.62 8.50 -26.38
CA VAL A 56 0.59 8.12 -27.36
C VAL A 56 1.09 7.01 -28.27
N ALA A 57 0.32 5.94 -28.38
CA ALA A 57 0.56 4.87 -29.35
C ALA A 57 -0.77 4.29 -29.84
N ALA A 58 -0.93 4.15 -31.16
CA ALA A 58 -2.08 3.49 -31.81
C ALA A 58 -3.46 3.90 -31.24
N GLY A 59 -3.71 5.21 -31.06
CA GLY A 59 -4.99 5.74 -30.58
C GLY A 59 -5.26 5.50 -29.09
N THR A 60 -4.21 5.20 -28.33
CA THR A 60 -4.26 5.07 -26.86
C THR A 60 -3.18 5.95 -26.25
N THR A 61 -3.54 6.71 -25.21
CA THR A 61 -2.58 7.48 -24.43
C THR A 61 -2.40 6.81 -23.06
N ALA A 62 -1.15 6.56 -22.70
CA ALA A 62 -0.78 6.08 -21.37
C ALA A 62 -0.38 7.27 -20.49
N TYR A 63 -1.09 7.49 -19.40
CA TYR A 63 -0.78 8.54 -18.41
C TYR A 63 -0.27 7.90 -17.12
N PRO A 64 0.79 8.42 -16.49
CA PRO A 64 1.14 8.01 -15.14
C PRO A 64 0.03 8.41 -14.16
N LEU A 65 -0.39 7.46 -13.35
CA LEU A 65 -1.27 7.63 -12.19
C LEU A 65 -0.42 7.40 -10.95
N ASP A 66 -0.01 8.48 -10.30
CA ASP A 66 0.93 8.47 -9.20
C ASP A 66 0.23 8.37 -7.84
N PHE A 67 0.86 7.64 -6.92
CA PHE A 67 0.45 7.41 -5.53
C PHE A 67 1.60 7.84 -4.63
N THR A 68 1.53 9.02 -4.04
CA THR A 68 2.54 9.55 -3.13
C THR A 68 2.13 9.25 -1.69
N ASN A 69 3.01 8.59 -0.94
CA ASN A 69 2.79 8.35 0.49
C ASN A 69 2.98 9.63 1.29
N THR A 70 1.89 10.26 1.71
CA THR A 70 1.88 11.47 2.54
C THR A 70 1.94 11.18 4.04
N GLY A 71 1.93 9.91 4.42
CA GLY A 71 2.09 9.47 5.81
C GLY A 71 3.55 9.50 6.28
N SER A 72 3.75 9.38 7.59
CA SER A 72 5.07 9.43 8.24
C SER A 72 5.84 8.10 8.24
N ARG A 73 5.23 7.01 7.77
CA ARG A 73 5.83 5.67 7.75
C ARG A 73 5.71 5.05 6.37
N ALA A 74 6.63 4.14 6.06
CA ALA A 74 6.54 3.33 4.85
C ALA A 74 5.24 2.50 4.83
N CYS A 75 4.69 2.32 3.63
CA CYS A 75 3.53 1.46 3.40
C CYS A 75 3.66 0.69 2.09
N THR A 76 2.80 -0.29 1.83
CA THR A 76 2.86 -1.14 0.64
C THR A 76 1.60 -1.04 -0.21
N LEU A 77 1.76 -1.17 -1.53
CA LEU A 77 0.69 -1.41 -2.50
C LEU A 77 0.97 -2.72 -3.26
N PHE A 78 -0.10 -3.42 -3.68
CA PHE A 78 0.01 -4.65 -4.47
C PHE A 78 -1.15 -4.78 -5.44
N GLY A 79 -0.86 -4.89 -6.73
CA GLY A 79 -1.86 -5.19 -7.77
C GLY A 79 -2.39 -3.96 -8.51
N TYR A 80 -3.64 -3.99 -8.91
CA TYR A 80 -4.28 -2.98 -9.74
C TYR A 80 -5.09 -2.00 -8.89
N PRO A 81 -4.99 -0.68 -9.11
CA PRO A 81 -5.97 0.26 -8.59
C PRO A 81 -7.32 0.08 -9.31
N GLY A 82 -8.41 0.38 -8.62
CA GLY A 82 -9.71 0.55 -9.27
C GLY A 82 -9.85 1.99 -9.75
N VAL A 83 -10.19 2.22 -11.03
CA VAL A 83 -10.30 3.55 -11.59
C VAL A 83 -11.61 3.71 -12.35
N SER A 84 -12.30 4.82 -12.16
CA SER A 84 -13.51 5.18 -12.90
C SER A 84 -13.53 6.67 -13.20
N ALA A 85 -13.85 7.05 -14.43
CA ALA A 85 -14.14 8.43 -14.76
C ALA A 85 -15.50 8.86 -14.18
N THR A 86 -15.56 10.07 -13.66
CA THR A 86 -16.77 10.65 -13.09
C THR A 86 -17.02 12.08 -13.59
N ASN A 87 -18.26 12.54 -13.49
CA ASN A 87 -18.56 13.96 -13.61
C ASN A 87 -18.21 14.71 -12.30
N ALA A 88 -18.42 16.02 -12.25
CA ALA A 88 -18.15 16.86 -11.09
C ALA A 88 -18.95 16.43 -9.83
N ASN A 89 -20.09 15.76 -10.01
CA ASN A 89 -20.94 15.25 -8.92
C ASN A 89 -20.54 13.82 -8.47
N GLY A 90 -19.42 13.29 -8.97
CA GLY A 90 -18.95 11.95 -8.62
C GLY A 90 -19.73 10.80 -9.29
N VAL A 91 -20.64 11.10 -10.23
CA VAL A 91 -21.38 10.07 -10.98
C VAL A 91 -20.45 9.44 -12.02
N ARG A 92 -20.35 8.11 -12.00
CA ARG A 92 -19.51 7.35 -12.93
C ARG A 92 -20.00 7.49 -14.37
N LEU A 93 -19.05 7.71 -15.27
CA LEU A 93 -19.24 7.81 -16.70
C LEU A 93 -18.67 6.57 -17.41
N GLY A 94 -19.58 5.73 -17.92
CA GLY A 94 -19.23 4.51 -18.63
C GLY A 94 -18.70 3.40 -17.72
N ARG A 95 -17.75 2.63 -18.22
CA ARG A 95 -17.17 1.48 -17.53
C ARG A 95 -16.00 1.90 -16.63
N ALA A 96 -15.82 1.18 -15.52
CA ALA A 96 -14.57 1.25 -14.78
C ALA A 96 -13.41 0.75 -15.65
N ALA A 97 -12.19 1.19 -15.34
CA ALA A 97 -10.99 0.75 -16.03
C ALA A 97 -10.83 -0.77 -15.97
N ALA A 98 -10.57 -1.39 -17.11
CA ALA A 98 -10.20 -2.79 -17.19
C ALA A 98 -8.72 -2.97 -16.83
N ARG A 99 -8.35 -4.16 -16.37
CA ARG A 99 -6.95 -4.47 -16.02
C ARG A 99 -6.13 -4.68 -17.30
N ASN A 100 -4.99 -4.01 -17.38
CA ASN A 100 -3.98 -4.23 -18.41
C ASN A 100 -2.77 -4.96 -17.78
N PRO A 101 -2.51 -6.22 -18.13
CA PRO A 101 -1.46 -7.04 -17.50
C PRO A 101 -0.06 -6.78 -18.07
N ILE A 102 0.21 -5.57 -18.58
CA ILE A 102 1.52 -5.21 -19.17
C ILE A 102 2.70 -5.41 -18.20
N PHE A 103 2.45 -5.28 -16.88
CA PHE A 103 3.45 -5.52 -15.85
C PHE A 103 2.99 -6.62 -14.89
N LYS A 104 3.94 -7.45 -14.45
CA LYS A 104 3.69 -8.44 -13.40
C LYS A 104 3.39 -7.75 -12.07
N ALA A 105 2.34 -8.19 -11.38
CA ALA A 105 2.02 -7.69 -10.05
C ALA A 105 3.11 -8.07 -9.03
N ARG A 106 3.54 -7.09 -8.24
CA ARG A 106 4.50 -7.25 -7.14
C ARG A 106 4.15 -6.31 -5.99
N THR A 107 4.62 -6.61 -4.79
CA THR A 107 4.51 -5.68 -3.67
C THR A 107 5.46 -4.51 -3.88
N VAL A 108 4.92 -3.30 -3.83
CA VAL A 108 5.68 -2.05 -3.93
C VAL A 108 5.67 -1.38 -2.57
N THR A 109 6.84 -1.21 -1.97
CA THR A 109 7.02 -0.44 -0.74
C THR A 109 7.24 1.02 -1.09
N ILE A 110 6.45 1.89 -0.46
CA ILE A 110 6.52 3.34 -0.64
C ILE A 110 6.99 3.95 0.68
N PRO A 111 8.21 4.49 0.77
CA PRO A 111 8.68 5.18 1.96
C PRO A 111 7.84 6.46 2.22
N ALA A 112 7.94 7.04 3.40
CA ALA A 112 7.34 8.35 3.67
C ALA A 112 7.83 9.38 2.64
N GLY A 113 6.92 10.15 2.03
CA GLY A 113 7.21 11.09 0.94
C GLY A 113 7.53 10.43 -0.41
N GLY A 114 7.67 9.10 -0.49
CA GLY A 114 7.92 8.39 -1.72
C GLY A 114 6.68 8.22 -2.60
N THR A 115 6.88 7.80 -3.85
CA THR A 115 5.83 7.61 -4.85
C THR A 115 5.92 6.22 -5.49
N ALA A 116 4.78 5.64 -5.78
CA ALA A 116 4.58 4.54 -6.72
C ALA A 116 3.63 4.99 -7.81
N HIS A 117 3.62 4.32 -8.97
CA HIS A 117 2.70 4.67 -10.05
C HIS A 117 2.02 3.45 -10.66
N ALA A 118 0.91 3.67 -11.33
CA ALA A 118 0.34 2.78 -12.33
C ALA A 118 0.18 3.56 -13.63
N TYR A 119 -0.03 2.87 -14.76
CA TYR A 119 -0.39 3.56 -15.99
C TYR A 119 -1.89 3.47 -16.20
N LEU A 120 -2.50 4.63 -16.42
CA LEU A 120 -3.85 4.76 -16.93
C LEU A 120 -3.79 4.85 -18.45
N PHE A 121 -4.35 3.88 -19.15
CA PHE A 121 -4.46 3.88 -20.59
C PHE A 121 -5.85 4.41 -20.96
N TRP A 122 -5.86 5.52 -21.69
CA TRP A 122 -7.05 6.14 -22.22
C TRP A 122 -7.10 5.92 -23.74
N VAL A 123 -8.09 5.19 -24.19
CA VAL A 123 -8.34 4.97 -25.62
C VAL A 123 -9.08 6.20 -26.17
N GLU A 124 -8.63 6.70 -27.32
CA GLU A 124 -9.25 7.84 -27.99
C GLU A 124 -10.73 7.53 -28.33
N VAL A 125 -11.63 8.14 -27.56
CA VAL A 125 -13.06 7.85 -27.65
C VAL A 125 -13.70 8.42 -28.90
N LEU A 126 -13.04 9.37 -29.57
CA LEU A 126 -13.50 9.92 -30.87
C LEU A 126 -13.38 8.91 -32.01
N ASN A 127 -12.67 7.80 -31.80
CA ASN A 127 -12.64 6.66 -32.72
C ASN A 127 -13.94 5.83 -32.67
N PHE A 128 -14.79 6.04 -31.68
CA PHE A 128 -16.11 5.40 -31.59
C PHE A 128 -17.19 6.29 -32.17
N SER A 129 -18.29 5.69 -32.65
CA SER A 129 -19.49 6.45 -33.03
C SER A 129 -19.98 7.28 -31.83
N PRO A 130 -20.08 8.61 -31.92
CA PRO A 130 -20.47 9.46 -30.79
C PRO A 130 -21.81 9.13 -30.17
N SER A 131 -22.80 8.76 -31.01
CA SER A 131 -24.14 8.36 -30.54
C SER A 131 -24.13 7.03 -29.80
N ALA A 132 -23.38 6.04 -30.27
CA ALA A 132 -23.27 4.71 -29.66
C ALA A 132 -22.39 4.72 -28.38
N CYS A 133 -21.31 5.49 -28.39
CA CYS A 133 -20.44 5.76 -27.24
C CYS A 133 -21.14 6.60 -26.17
N LYS A 134 -22.14 7.42 -26.58
CA LYS A 134 -22.77 8.44 -25.72
C LYS A 134 -21.70 9.37 -25.16
N LEU A 135 -21.01 10.05 -26.08
CA LEU A 135 -19.86 10.89 -25.76
C LEU A 135 -20.16 11.87 -24.62
N GLY A 136 -19.20 12.10 -23.77
CA GLY A 136 -19.23 13.07 -22.67
C GLY A 136 -17.82 13.47 -22.27
N THR A 137 -17.74 14.30 -21.22
CA THR A 137 -16.45 14.74 -20.66
C THR A 137 -16.42 14.35 -19.17
N ALA A 138 -15.31 13.75 -18.73
CA ALA A 138 -15.05 13.55 -17.33
C ALA A 138 -14.56 14.84 -16.67
N SER A 139 -14.79 14.98 -15.38
CA SER A 139 -14.22 16.03 -14.54
C SER A 139 -13.17 15.48 -13.60
N LEU A 140 -13.39 14.25 -13.12
CA LEU A 140 -12.54 13.59 -12.13
C LEU A 140 -12.35 12.11 -12.46
N LEU A 141 -11.31 11.52 -11.91
CA LEU A 141 -11.21 10.09 -11.71
C LEU A 141 -11.43 9.76 -10.23
N LYS A 142 -12.28 8.79 -9.98
CA LYS A 142 -12.39 8.12 -8.69
C LYS A 142 -11.43 6.94 -8.68
N VAL A 143 -10.43 6.99 -7.81
CA VAL A 143 -9.33 6.02 -7.74
C VAL A 143 -9.37 5.29 -6.41
N TYR A 144 -9.52 3.99 -6.46
CA TYR A 144 -9.36 3.09 -5.31
C TYR A 144 -7.94 2.53 -5.34
N PRO A 145 -7.06 2.86 -4.38
CA PRO A 145 -5.76 2.20 -4.29
C PRO A 145 -5.93 0.68 -4.21
N PRO A 146 -4.94 -0.11 -4.68
CA PRO A 146 -5.06 -1.57 -4.66
C PRO A 146 -5.52 -2.11 -3.31
N ASN A 147 -6.52 -3.01 -3.34
CA ASN A 147 -7.11 -3.65 -2.16
C ASN A 147 -7.71 -2.67 -1.12
N ARG A 148 -8.10 -1.46 -1.53
CA ARG A 148 -8.79 -0.48 -0.68
C ARG A 148 -10.25 -0.30 -1.09
N LYS A 149 -11.10 -0.02 -0.09
CA LYS A 149 -12.55 0.27 -0.28
C LYS A 149 -12.83 1.77 -0.30
N SER A 150 -11.91 2.60 0.15
CA SER A 150 -12.01 4.05 0.09
C SER A 150 -11.34 4.56 -1.17
N ALA A 151 -11.94 5.53 -1.84
CA ALA A 151 -11.40 6.18 -3.02
C ALA A 151 -10.76 7.53 -2.70
N ALA A 152 -9.84 7.95 -3.56
CA ALA A 152 -9.42 9.33 -3.71
C ALA A 152 -9.92 9.84 -5.07
N ASP A 153 -10.33 11.09 -5.14
CA ASP A 153 -10.68 11.74 -6.40
C ASP A 153 -9.49 12.57 -6.91
N THR A 154 -9.23 12.52 -8.21
CA THR A 154 -8.17 13.31 -8.86
C THR A 154 -8.68 13.94 -10.15
N PHE A 155 -8.09 15.07 -10.53
CA PHE A 155 -8.48 15.79 -11.73
C PHE A 155 -8.23 14.96 -13.00
N PHE A 156 -9.21 14.96 -13.91
CA PHE A 156 -9.11 14.30 -15.19
C PHE A 156 -10.17 14.87 -16.15
N SER A 157 -9.77 15.79 -17.02
CA SER A 157 -10.69 16.42 -17.98
C SER A 157 -10.40 15.95 -19.39
N LEU A 158 -10.96 14.81 -19.76
CA LEU A 158 -10.83 14.20 -21.08
C LEU A 158 -12.18 13.67 -21.58
N PRO A 159 -12.35 13.53 -22.91
CA PRO A 159 -13.53 12.89 -23.49
C PRO A 159 -13.68 11.44 -23.03
N VAL A 160 -14.91 11.01 -22.79
CA VAL A 160 -15.24 9.68 -22.29
C VAL A 160 -16.47 9.09 -22.97
N CYS A 161 -16.54 7.77 -23.04
CA CYS A 161 -17.76 7.03 -23.40
C CYS A 161 -18.64 6.80 -22.17
N LYS A 162 -19.86 7.34 -22.16
CA LYS A 162 -20.84 7.07 -21.09
C LYS A 162 -21.53 5.71 -21.24
N SER A 163 -21.41 5.06 -22.39
CA SER A 163 -21.93 3.72 -22.63
C SER A 163 -21.25 2.69 -21.76
N THR A 164 -22.04 1.77 -21.17
CA THR A 164 -21.55 0.66 -20.34
C THR A 164 -21.35 -0.64 -21.13
N LYS A 165 -21.59 -0.63 -22.46
CA LYS A 165 -21.38 -1.81 -23.30
C LYS A 165 -19.88 -2.15 -23.39
N PRO A 166 -19.49 -3.43 -23.37
CA PRO A 166 -18.06 -3.85 -23.40
C PRO A 166 -17.27 -3.29 -24.58
N LEU A 167 -17.90 -3.13 -25.74
CA LEU A 167 -17.28 -2.57 -26.96
C LEU A 167 -16.71 -1.17 -26.74
N PHE A 168 -17.25 -0.39 -25.78
CA PHE A 168 -16.82 0.97 -25.49
C PHE A 168 -15.93 1.04 -24.25
N GLN A 169 -15.10 0.02 -24.00
CA GLN A 169 -14.08 0.05 -22.98
C GLN A 169 -12.97 1.01 -23.40
N TYR A 170 -12.85 2.15 -22.73
CA TYR A 170 -11.90 3.21 -23.09
C TYR A 170 -10.84 3.47 -22.01
N LEU A 171 -11.01 2.89 -20.81
CA LEU A 171 -10.02 3.00 -19.74
C LEU A 171 -9.46 1.62 -19.38
N TYR A 172 -8.14 1.55 -19.27
CA TYR A 172 -7.42 0.41 -18.71
C TYR A 172 -6.40 0.89 -17.71
N VAL A 173 -5.98 0.02 -16.79
CA VAL A 173 -5.01 0.36 -15.76
C VAL A 173 -4.02 -0.77 -15.54
N SER A 174 -2.73 -0.44 -15.40
CA SER A 174 -1.69 -1.41 -15.06
C SER A 174 -1.64 -1.71 -13.56
N THR A 175 -0.83 -2.70 -13.19
CA THR A 175 -0.41 -2.89 -11.80
C THR A 175 0.48 -1.74 -11.35
N VAL A 176 0.54 -1.50 -10.03
CA VAL A 176 1.45 -0.52 -9.44
C VAL A 176 2.91 -0.91 -9.63
N GLN A 177 3.75 0.08 -9.91
CA GLN A 177 5.18 0.01 -10.10
C GLN A 177 5.88 1.00 -9.16
N PRO A 178 7.16 0.77 -8.78
CA PRO A 178 7.89 1.68 -7.88
C PRO A 178 8.30 2.97 -8.57
N GLY A 179 8.41 4.03 -7.79
CA GLY A 179 8.89 5.33 -8.23
C GLY A 179 7.81 6.20 -8.90
N VAL A 180 8.17 7.43 -9.26
CA VAL A 180 7.33 8.35 -10.00
C VAL A 180 7.16 7.86 -11.44
N GLY A 181 5.93 7.91 -11.95
CA GLY A 181 5.64 7.52 -13.32
C GLY A 181 6.24 8.49 -14.34
N ARG A 182 6.74 7.93 -15.43
CA ARG A 182 7.27 8.66 -16.59
C ARG A 182 6.59 8.17 -17.85
N MET A 183 6.82 8.83 -18.98
CA MET A 183 6.35 8.33 -20.28
C MET A 183 6.82 6.88 -20.50
N LEU A 184 5.93 6.05 -21.05
CA LEU A 184 6.20 4.66 -21.46
C LEU A 184 7.04 4.62 -22.74
#